data_aac6d41cd7b743329f2992422a5d9d3a
#
_entry.id   aac6d41cd7b743329f2992422a5d9d3a
#
_cell.length_a   1.000
_cell.length_b   1.000
_cell.length_c   1.000
_cell.angle_alpha   90.00
_cell.angle_beta   90.00
_cell.angle_gamma   90.00
#
_symmetry.space_group_name_H-M   'P 1'
#
loop_
_entity.id
_entity.type
_entity.pdbx_description
1 polymer ?
#
loop_
_entity_poly.entity_id
_entity_poly.type
_entity_poly.pdbx_seq_one_letter_code
_entity_poly.pdbx_strand_id
1 'polypeptide(L)'
;MTKLELQYEGKSKQIYRTEDEGKVVIRFKDDATAFYNIKRAKIENKGKMNCAISSMLLGYLNSQGVATHYVEQVAADEQLCRVVEHIPLEIIVRNIIAGSMAKRLGLEEGLEPDNTIFDLCLRGDELGDPLINDHHAVALGLVSYDELAVIYEISAKT
;
A
#
# COMPACT_ATOMS: atom_id res chain seq x y z
N MET A 1 -22.80 -10.44 1.10
CA MET A 1 -21.82 -11.38 0.48
C MET A 1 -21.22 -12.22 1.58
N THR A 2 -21.18 -13.54 1.43
CA THR A 2 -20.74 -14.47 2.49
C THR A 2 -19.20 -14.56 2.48
N LYS A 3 -18.59 -14.31 3.65
CA LYS A 3 -17.18 -14.56 3.89
C LYS A 3 -16.95 -16.06 4.07
N LEU A 4 -16.00 -16.61 3.30
CA LEU A 4 -15.62 -18.04 3.31
C LEU A 4 -14.31 -18.24 4.09
N GLU A 5 -13.48 -19.19 3.67
CA GLU A 5 -12.24 -19.56 4.34
C GLU A 5 -11.16 -18.47 4.27
N LEU A 6 -10.27 -18.47 5.27
CA LEU A 6 -9.08 -17.64 5.30
C LEU A 6 -8.12 -18.07 4.20
N GLN A 7 -7.77 -17.16 3.30
CA GLN A 7 -6.83 -17.40 2.18
C GLN A 7 -5.41 -16.97 2.56
N TYR A 8 -5.27 -15.87 3.28
CA TYR A 8 -3.96 -15.30 3.63
C TYR A 8 -4.05 -14.53 4.95
N GLU A 9 -2.98 -14.60 5.75
CA GLU A 9 -2.81 -13.78 6.95
C GLU A 9 -1.44 -13.10 6.94
N GLY A 10 -1.48 -11.77 6.96
CA GLY A 10 -0.30 -10.92 7.09
C GLY A 10 -0.17 -10.29 8.48
N LYS A 11 0.77 -9.35 8.61
CA LYS A 11 1.07 -8.64 9.86
C LYS A 11 -0.14 -7.90 10.43
N SER A 12 -0.92 -7.23 9.58
CA SER A 12 -2.00 -6.31 9.97
C SER A 12 -3.36 -6.67 9.37
N LYS A 13 -3.41 -7.63 8.47
CA LYS A 13 -4.63 -7.97 7.70
C LYS A 13 -4.77 -9.46 7.54
N GLN A 14 -6.02 -9.90 7.41
CA GLN A 14 -6.43 -11.23 6.99
C GLN A 14 -7.26 -11.10 5.73
N ILE A 15 -7.08 -11.98 4.75
CA ILE A 15 -7.81 -12.01 3.49
C ILE A 15 -8.65 -13.28 3.45
N TYR A 16 -9.94 -13.12 3.24
CA TYR A 16 -10.92 -14.20 3.17
C TYR A 16 -11.51 -14.27 1.76
N ARG A 17 -11.69 -15.47 1.27
CA ARG A 17 -12.45 -15.72 0.04
C ARG A 17 -13.92 -15.33 0.22
N THR A 18 -14.59 -15.08 -0.90
CA THR A 18 -16.05 -14.89 -0.95
C THR A 18 -16.64 -15.84 -2.00
N GLU A 19 -17.97 -15.90 -2.07
CA GLU A 19 -18.70 -16.63 -3.12
C GLU A 19 -18.44 -16.07 -4.53
N ASP A 20 -18.02 -14.82 -4.64
CA ASP A 20 -17.59 -14.18 -5.89
C ASP A 20 -16.06 -14.27 -5.99
N GLU A 21 -15.55 -15.10 -6.89
CA GLU A 21 -14.11 -15.32 -7.09
C GLU A 21 -13.34 -14.02 -7.45
N GLY A 22 -14.03 -13.00 -7.96
CA GLY A 22 -13.46 -11.68 -8.25
C GLY A 22 -13.35 -10.77 -7.03
N LYS A 23 -13.78 -11.23 -5.85
CA LYS A 23 -13.80 -10.42 -4.62
C LYS A 23 -13.26 -11.16 -3.40
N VAL A 24 -12.71 -10.38 -2.46
CA VAL A 24 -12.22 -10.86 -1.15
C VAL A 24 -12.73 -9.94 -0.05
N VAL A 25 -12.82 -10.48 1.16
CA VAL A 25 -13.00 -9.67 2.37
C VAL A 25 -11.64 -9.50 3.04
N ILE A 26 -11.23 -8.26 3.26
CA ILE A 26 -10.03 -7.90 4.00
C ILE A 26 -10.43 -7.49 5.41
N ARG A 27 -9.99 -8.25 6.42
CA ARG A 27 -10.16 -7.93 7.82
C ARG A 27 -8.89 -7.29 8.37
N PHE A 28 -9.04 -6.15 9.04
CA PHE A 28 -7.96 -5.42 9.69
C PHE A 28 -7.77 -5.92 11.12
N LYS A 29 -6.52 -6.21 11.50
CA LYS A 29 -6.13 -6.73 12.82
C LYS A 29 -5.73 -5.60 13.76
N ASP A 30 -5.89 -5.85 15.04
CA ASP A 30 -5.37 -4.98 16.11
C ASP A 30 -3.87 -5.15 16.36
N ASP A 31 -3.24 -6.09 15.65
CA ASP A 31 -1.81 -6.33 15.74
C ASP A 31 -1.00 -5.12 15.26
N ALA A 32 -0.01 -4.73 16.04
CA ALA A 32 0.97 -3.70 15.72
C ALA A 32 2.37 -4.32 15.75
N THR A 33 3.18 -4.00 14.74
CA THR A 33 4.56 -4.45 14.65
C THR A 33 5.48 -3.26 14.43
N ALA A 34 6.69 -3.32 14.99
CA ALA A 34 7.73 -2.32 14.78
C ALA A 34 9.08 -3.01 14.58
N PHE A 35 10.04 -2.29 14.00
CA PHE A 35 11.41 -2.77 13.76
C PHE A 35 11.44 -4.10 13.00
N TYR A 36 10.89 -4.15 11.79
CA TYR A 36 10.84 -5.35 10.95
C TYR A 36 10.24 -6.57 11.66
N ASN A 37 9.11 -6.36 12.38
CA ASN A 37 8.39 -7.41 13.10
C ASN A 37 9.07 -7.94 14.40
N ILE A 38 10.12 -7.28 14.90
CA ILE A 38 10.81 -7.67 16.14
C ILE A 38 9.94 -7.35 17.36
N LYS A 39 9.26 -6.21 17.37
CA LYS A 39 8.34 -5.83 18.45
C LYS A 39 6.90 -6.06 17.99
N ARG A 40 6.12 -6.74 18.82
CA ARG A 40 4.70 -7.02 18.58
C ARG A 40 3.88 -6.55 19.77
N ALA A 41 2.75 -5.90 19.49
CA ALA A 41 1.77 -5.49 20.48
C ALA A 41 0.36 -5.60 19.88
N LYS A 42 -0.66 -5.61 20.72
CA LYS A 42 -2.05 -5.39 20.30
C LYS A 42 -2.49 -4.01 20.76
N ILE A 43 -3.08 -3.25 19.85
CA ILE A 43 -3.65 -1.93 20.11
C ILE A 43 -5.14 -2.05 19.87
N GLU A 44 -5.93 -1.98 20.91
CA GLU A 44 -7.37 -2.14 20.86
C GLU A 44 -8.00 -1.15 19.87
N ASN A 45 -8.91 -1.64 19.04
CA ASN A 45 -9.59 -0.89 17.96
C ASN A 45 -8.70 -0.36 16.83
N LYS A 46 -7.39 -0.67 16.78
CA LYS A 46 -6.52 -0.27 15.66
C LYS A 46 -7.06 -0.79 14.33
N GLY A 47 -7.53 -2.03 14.29
CA GLY A 47 -8.12 -2.64 13.08
C GLY A 47 -9.33 -1.85 12.59
N LYS A 48 -10.25 -1.50 13.48
CA LYS A 48 -11.43 -0.69 13.13
C LYS A 48 -11.06 0.70 12.63
N MET A 49 -10.13 1.38 13.29
CA MET A 49 -9.67 2.71 12.86
C MET A 49 -8.99 2.65 11.50
N ASN A 50 -8.10 1.69 11.29
CA ASN A 50 -7.43 1.49 10.00
C ASN A 50 -8.41 1.16 8.89
N CYS A 51 -9.42 0.32 9.17
CA CYS A 51 -10.49 0.01 8.23
C CYS A 51 -11.27 1.26 7.83
N ALA A 52 -11.70 2.07 8.82
CA ALA A 52 -12.45 3.30 8.57
C ALA A 52 -11.64 4.33 7.75
N ILE A 53 -10.38 4.57 8.12
CA ILE A 53 -9.48 5.48 7.40
C ILE A 53 -9.25 4.98 5.97
N SER A 54 -8.93 3.69 5.81
CA SER A 54 -8.73 3.08 4.49
C SER A 54 -9.97 3.18 3.62
N SER A 55 -11.17 2.91 4.19
CA SER A 55 -12.44 3.02 3.47
C SER A 55 -12.72 4.44 2.99
N MET A 56 -12.48 5.42 3.86
CA MET A 56 -12.66 6.83 3.54
C MET A 56 -11.74 7.27 2.40
N LEU A 57 -10.43 6.98 2.52
CA LEU A 57 -9.43 7.41 1.53
C LEU A 57 -9.61 6.71 0.19
N LEU A 58 -9.76 5.37 0.17
CA LEU A 58 -9.94 4.63 -1.07
C LEU A 58 -11.30 4.94 -1.74
N GLY A 59 -12.35 5.17 -0.95
CA GLY A 59 -13.64 5.63 -1.45
C GLY A 59 -13.54 7.03 -2.07
N TYR A 60 -12.80 7.94 -1.45
CA TYR A 60 -12.53 9.25 -2.02
C TYR A 60 -11.75 9.15 -3.34
N LEU A 61 -10.68 8.37 -3.40
CA LEU A 61 -9.91 8.16 -4.61
C LEU A 61 -10.79 7.61 -5.76
N ASN A 62 -11.62 6.60 -5.47
CA ASN A 62 -12.59 6.08 -6.45
C ASN A 62 -13.52 7.18 -6.96
N SER A 63 -14.00 8.08 -6.09
CA SER A 63 -14.87 9.20 -6.48
C SER A 63 -14.18 10.25 -7.35
N GLN A 64 -12.85 10.34 -7.26
CA GLN A 64 -12.00 11.22 -8.09
C GLN A 64 -11.51 10.54 -9.39
N GLY A 65 -12.00 9.33 -9.69
CA GLY A 65 -11.64 8.59 -10.91
C GLY A 65 -10.33 7.81 -10.81
N VAL A 66 -9.73 7.70 -9.62
CA VAL A 66 -8.59 6.81 -9.36
C VAL A 66 -9.13 5.45 -8.96
N ALA A 67 -9.08 4.47 -9.87
CA ALA A 67 -9.57 3.13 -9.61
C ALA A 67 -8.73 2.43 -8.53
N THR A 68 -9.38 1.97 -7.45
CA THR A 68 -8.73 1.20 -6.38
C THR A 68 -9.35 -0.21 -6.28
N HIS A 69 -8.73 -1.08 -5.49
CA HIS A 69 -9.29 -2.41 -5.20
C HIS A 69 -10.51 -2.35 -4.25
N TYR A 70 -10.74 -1.25 -3.55
CA TYR A 70 -11.82 -1.08 -2.60
C TYR A 70 -13.20 -1.05 -3.29
N VAL A 71 -14.16 -1.77 -2.71
CA VAL A 71 -15.57 -1.76 -3.11
C VAL A 71 -16.41 -1.06 -2.06
N GLU A 72 -16.45 -1.61 -0.85
CA GLU A 72 -17.23 -1.05 0.28
C GLU A 72 -16.72 -1.57 1.63
N GLN A 73 -17.06 -0.86 2.71
CA GLN A 73 -16.87 -1.33 4.07
C GLN A 73 -18.07 -2.20 4.47
N VAL A 74 -17.82 -3.46 4.85
CA VAL A 74 -18.86 -4.43 5.18
C VAL A 74 -19.03 -4.67 6.67
N ALA A 75 -18.00 -4.35 7.48
CA ALA A 75 -18.06 -4.35 8.94
C ALA A 75 -17.12 -3.28 9.52
N ALA A 76 -17.09 -3.12 10.83
CA ALA A 76 -16.26 -2.11 11.49
C ALA A 76 -14.76 -2.29 11.19
N ASP A 77 -14.32 -3.53 10.99
CA ASP A 77 -12.93 -3.92 10.72
C ASP A 77 -12.76 -4.68 9.41
N GLU A 78 -13.79 -4.70 8.53
CA GLU A 78 -13.76 -5.47 7.28
C GLU A 78 -14.16 -4.64 6.06
N GLN A 79 -13.43 -4.83 4.96
CA GLN A 79 -13.69 -4.25 3.64
C GLN A 79 -13.91 -5.36 2.61
N LEU A 80 -14.88 -5.15 1.71
CA LEU A 80 -14.99 -5.90 0.47
C LEU A 80 -14.08 -5.25 -0.57
N CYS A 81 -13.23 -6.05 -1.18
CA CYS A 81 -12.26 -5.59 -2.17
C CYS A 81 -12.28 -6.47 -3.42
N ARG A 82 -11.87 -5.93 -4.56
CA ARG A 82 -11.60 -6.73 -5.77
C ARG A 82 -10.33 -7.54 -5.58
N VAL A 83 -10.30 -8.73 -6.15
CA VAL A 83 -9.06 -9.50 -6.31
C VAL A 83 -8.19 -8.76 -7.31
N VAL A 84 -6.94 -8.51 -6.93
CA VAL A 84 -5.94 -7.85 -7.77
C VAL A 84 -4.63 -8.61 -7.70
N GLU A 85 -3.85 -8.54 -8.77
CA GLU A 85 -2.47 -8.97 -8.75
C GLU A 85 -1.61 -7.91 -8.04
N HIS A 86 -0.78 -8.37 -7.10
CA HIS A 86 0.07 -7.49 -6.32
C HIS A 86 1.42 -7.31 -7.02
N ILE A 87 1.72 -6.08 -7.43
CA ILE A 87 3.06 -5.69 -7.89
C ILE A 87 3.89 -5.36 -6.64
N PRO A 88 5.03 -6.04 -6.39
CA PRO A 88 5.82 -5.85 -5.18
C PRO A 88 6.68 -4.58 -5.24
N LEU A 89 6.05 -3.46 -5.57
CA LEU A 89 6.65 -2.14 -5.62
C LEU A 89 5.97 -1.19 -4.64
N GLU A 90 6.75 -0.30 -4.05
CA GLU A 90 6.27 0.85 -3.30
C GLU A 90 6.71 2.13 -4.02
N ILE A 91 5.73 2.95 -4.36
CA ILE A 91 5.96 4.25 -5.00
C ILE A 91 5.80 5.32 -3.92
N ILE A 92 6.84 6.11 -3.71
CA ILE A 92 6.83 7.22 -2.75
C ILE A 92 6.90 8.53 -3.52
N VAL A 93 5.84 9.32 -3.45
CA VAL A 93 5.80 10.65 -4.05
C VAL A 93 6.24 11.69 -3.02
N ARG A 94 7.19 12.55 -3.39
CA ARG A 94 7.73 13.58 -2.50
C ARG A 94 7.67 14.95 -3.13
N ASN A 95 6.98 15.86 -2.47
CA ASN A 95 6.96 17.27 -2.79
C ASN A 95 7.81 18.10 -1.80
N ILE A 96 8.26 17.47 -0.72
CA ILE A 96 9.13 18.05 0.31
C ILE A 96 10.20 17.01 0.66
N ILE A 97 11.45 17.43 0.76
CA ILE A 97 12.56 16.58 1.19
C ILE A 97 12.49 16.38 2.70
N ALA A 98 12.32 15.13 3.14
CA ALA A 98 12.24 14.78 4.54
C ALA A 98 12.65 13.31 4.80
N GLY A 99 12.86 12.96 6.06
CA GLY A 99 13.05 11.60 6.54
C GLY A 99 14.25 10.88 5.93
N SER A 100 14.02 9.69 5.39
CA SER A 100 15.10 8.85 4.83
C SER A 100 15.80 9.49 3.63
N MET A 101 15.09 10.28 2.83
CA MET A 101 15.66 10.97 1.68
C MET A 101 16.62 12.08 2.10
N ALA A 102 16.21 12.93 3.06
CA ALA A 102 17.08 13.98 3.60
C ALA A 102 18.39 13.41 4.14
N LYS A 103 18.29 12.34 4.94
CA LYS A 103 19.45 11.63 5.49
C LYS A 103 20.34 11.02 4.40
N ARG A 104 19.76 10.36 3.41
CA ARG A 104 20.46 9.67 2.33
C ARG A 104 21.25 10.64 1.44
N LEU A 105 20.68 11.82 1.17
CA LEU A 105 21.26 12.83 0.30
C LEU A 105 22.06 13.91 1.04
N GLY A 106 22.05 13.90 2.39
CA GLY A 106 22.69 14.92 3.21
C GLY A 106 22.06 16.31 3.05
N LEU A 107 20.73 16.35 2.82
CA LEU A 107 19.96 17.59 2.63
C LEU A 107 19.21 17.97 3.89
N GLU A 108 18.90 19.26 4.01
CA GLU A 108 18.05 19.78 5.08
C GLU A 108 16.59 19.32 4.90
N GLU A 109 15.92 18.94 5.98
CA GLU A 109 14.49 18.62 5.96
C GLU A 109 13.65 19.89 5.75
N GLY A 110 12.61 19.79 4.96
CA GLY A 110 11.72 20.90 4.62
C GLY A 110 12.04 21.59 3.31
N LEU A 111 13.13 21.24 2.63
CA LEU A 111 13.43 21.77 1.29
C LEU A 111 12.36 21.33 0.29
N GLU A 112 11.89 22.28 -0.51
CA GLU A 112 10.99 22.04 -1.65
C GLU A 112 11.85 21.81 -2.90
N PRO A 113 11.79 20.61 -3.54
CA PRO A 113 12.50 20.37 -4.77
C PRO A 113 11.81 21.07 -5.95
N ASP A 114 12.58 21.39 -7.01
CA ASP A 114 12.05 22.04 -8.23
C ASP A 114 11.02 21.20 -8.99
N ASN A 115 10.94 19.89 -8.70
CA ASN A 115 9.98 18.97 -9.30
C ASN A 115 9.56 17.90 -8.28
N THR A 116 8.40 17.31 -8.50
CA THR A 116 7.96 16.13 -7.74
C THR A 116 8.93 14.97 -7.92
N ILE A 117 9.34 14.38 -6.81
CA ILE A 117 10.26 13.24 -6.79
C ILE A 117 9.48 11.95 -6.62
N PHE A 118 9.83 10.94 -7.41
CA PHE A 118 9.31 9.58 -7.27
C PHE A 118 10.46 8.66 -6.83
N ASP A 119 10.35 8.12 -5.62
CA ASP A 119 11.20 7.02 -5.17
C ASP A 119 10.49 5.69 -5.47
N LEU A 120 11.23 4.70 -5.95
CA LEU A 120 10.75 3.35 -6.20
C LEU A 120 11.48 2.38 -5.27
N CYS A 121 10.73 1.60 -4.48
CA CYS A 121 11.29 0.58 -3.60
C CYS A 121 10.76 -0.80 -3.97
N LEU A 122 11.63 -1.81 -3.94
CA LEU A 122 11.22 -3.20 -4.00
C LEU A 122 10.67 -3.61 -2.64
N ARG A 123 9.42 -4.11 -2.61
CA ARG A 123 8.82 -4.60 -1.37
C ARG A 123 9.41 -5.94 -0.96
N GLY A 124 10.07 -5.97 0.18
CA GLY A 124 10.67 -7.17 0.74
C GLY A 124 11.21 -6.92 2.14
N ASP A 125 10.46 -7.32 3.18
CA ASP A 125 10.84 -7.11 4.59
C ASP A 125 12.26 -7.60 4.91
N GLU A 126 12.67 -8.75 4.34
CA GLU A 126 14.01 -9.33 4.56
C GLU A 126 15.11 -8.51 3.92
N LEU A 127 14.79 -7.75 2.88
CA LEU A 127 15.73 -6.89 2.16
C LEU A 127 15.72 -5.44 2.68
N GLY A 128 14.78 -5.11 3.58
CA GLY A 128 14.60 -3.76 4.09
C GLY A 128 14.05 -2.77 3.06
N ASP A 129 13.21 -3.24 2.15
CA ASP A 129 12.55 -2.46 1.09
C ASP A 129 13.55 -1.55 0.32
N PRO A 130 14.56 -2.13 -0.37
CA PRO A 130 15.63 -1.35 -0.99
C PRO A 130 15.11 -0.44 -2.10
N LEU A 131 15.71 0.75 -2.21
CA LEU A 131 15.48 1.64 -3.36
C LEU A 131 16.00 0.98 -4.63
N ILE A 132 15.18 1.04 -5.66
CA ILE A 132 15.51 0.60 -7.02
C ILE A 132 15.16 1.72 -8.01
N ASN A 133 15.47 1.54 -9.27
CA ASN A 133 15.02 2.41 -10.35
C ASN A 133 14.18 1.64 -11.37
N ASP A 134 13.67 2.36 -12.36
CA ASP A 134 12.80 1.83 -13.42
C ASP A 134 13.45 0.65 -14.15
N HIS A 135 14.74 0.78 -14.49
CA HIS A 135 15.46 -0.28 -15.17
C HIS A 135 15.58 -1.55 -14.32
N HIS A 136 15.74 -1.42 -13.00
CA HIS A 136 15.72 -2.57 -12.11
C HIS A 136 14.34 -3.23 -12.10
N ALA A 137 13.25 -2.46 -11.97
CA ALA A 137 11.90 -2.99 -11.94
C ALA A 137 11.55 -3.77 -13.23
N VAL A 138 11.93 -3.23 -14.38
CA VAL A 138 11.72 -3.87 -15.70
C VAL A 138 12.64 -5.09 -15.87
N ALA A 139 13.91 -4.98 -15.53
CA ALA A 139 14.87 -6.10 -15.66
C ALA A 139 14.52 -7.30 -14.75
N LEU A 140 13.89 -7.03 -13.61
CA LEU A 140 13.39 -8.07 -12.70
C LEU A 140 12.02 -8.64 -13.13
N GLY A 141 11.44 -8.14 -14.22
CA GLY A 141 10.13 -8.59 -14.73
C GLY A 141 8.95 -8.23 -13.83
N LEU A 142 9.08 -7.20 -12.99
CA LEU A 142 8.02 -6.77 -12.07
C LEU A 142 6.95 -5.97 -12.80
N VAL A 143 7.37 -5.13 -13.74
CA VAL A 143 6.52 -4.27 -14.57
C VAL A 143 7.23 -3.96 -15.90
N SER A 144 6.47 -3.51 -16.89
CA SER A 144 6.99 -2.88 -18.11
C SER A 144 7.18 -1.36 -17.94
N TYR A 145 7.88 -0.70 -18.87
CA TYR A 145 7.98 0.77 -18.87
C TYR A 145 6.63 1.46 -19.07
N ASP A 146 5.72 0.87 -19.87
CA ASP A 146 4.39 1.42 -20.08
C ASP A 146 3.54 1.35 -18.80
N GLU A 147 3.64 0.25 -18.04
CA GLU A 147 2.99 0.13 -16.73
C GLU A 147 3.57 1.11 -15.71
N LEU A 148 4.90 1.34 -15.69
CA LEU A 148 5.52 2.34 -14.83
C LEU A 148 5.01 3.75 -15.13
N ALA A 149 4.83 4.11 -16.39
CA ALA A 149 4.27 5.40 -16.77
C ALA A 149 2.86 5.60 -16.19
N VAL A 150 2.01 4.58 -16.27
CA VAL A 150 0.67 4.59 -15.68
C VAL A 150 0.73 4.65 -14.14
N ILE A 151 1.63 3.90 -13.51
CA ILE A 151 1.82 3.90 -12.06
C ILE A 151 2.22 5.31 -11.58
N TYR A 152 3.17 5.97 -12.23
CA TYR A 152 3.57 7.34 -11.88
C TYR A 152 2.45 8.35 -12.08
N GLU A 153 1.68 8.24 -13.17
CA GLU A 153 0.52 9.10 -13.41
C GLU A 153 -0.54 8.95 -12.29
N ILE A 154 -0.86 7.72 -11.90
CA ILE A 154 -1.80 7.45 -10.82
C ILE A 154 -1.25 7.95 -9.49
N SER A 155 0.03 7.68 -9.19
CA SER A 155 0.67 8.10 -7.94
C SER A 155 0.74 9.62 -7.79
N ALA A 156 0.89 10.35 -8.89
CA ALA A 156 0.87 11.82 -8.86
C ALA A 156 -0.53 12.41 -8.58
N LYS A 157 -1.59 11.64 -8.83
CA LYS A 157 -2.99 12.05 -8.56
C LYS A 157 -3.46 11.71 -7.15
N THR A 158 -2.69 10.87 -6.43
CA THR A 158 -3.03 10.36 -5.10
C THR A 158 -2.40 11.19 -3.99
#